data_2ad769d520e04f9298d7a295ba38ab45
#
_entry.id   2ad769d520e04f9298d7a295ba38ab45
#
_cell.length_a   1.000
_cell.length_b   1.000
_cell.length_c   1.000
_cell.angle_alpha   90.00
_cell.angle_beta   90.00
_cell.angle_gamma   90.00
#
_symmetry.space_group_name_H-M   'P 1'
#
loop_
_entity.id
_entity.type
_entity.pdbx_description
1 polymer ?
#
loop_
_entity_poly.entity_id
_entity_poly.type
_entity_poly.pdbx_seq_one_letter_code
_entity_poly.pdbx_strand_id
1 'polypeptide(L)'
;NYYNYIWDNILTYNNQWGKHNFGAMLGYSMRQQQYRYMWGKANNVPEGKDEWLYLSQGNAEGVTLGDDGYCYRGQSYFTRLSYDYAGKYLLTFTMRADGSSKYQEHWGYFPSVGAAWVISEEDFMIDQKFFDYLKLRASWGRLGNDHVAASDGFASITTGNSASGVFGNSTFPGYQNTTYFSYLK
;
A
#
# COMPACT_ATOMS: atom_id res chain seq x y z
N ASN A 1 13.66 10.45 12.13
CA ASN A 1 13.51 9.05 12.54
C ASN A 1 12.55 8.32 11.61
N TYR A 2 12.98 7.20 11.07
CA TYR A 2 12.16 6.31 10.25
C TYR A 2 12.04 4.96 10.96
N TYR A 3 10.82 4.47 11.09
CA TYR A 3 10.52 3.17 11.68
C TYR A 3 9.56 2.42 10.76
N ASN A 4 9.93 1.20 10.38
CA ASN A 4 9.11 0.32 9.57
C ASN A 4 9.07 -1.07 10.21
N TYR A 5 7.87 -1.54 10.49
CA TYR A 5 7.61 -2.84 11.07
C TYR A 5 6.66 -3.62 10.17
N ILE A 6 7.04 -4.86 9.85
CA ILE A 6 6.21 -5.79 9.07
C ILE A 6 6.18 -7.11 9.84
N TRP A 7 5.00 -7.66 10.00
CA TRP A 7 4.79 -8.96 10.62
C TRP A 7 3.86 -9.80 9.76
N ASP A 8 4.39 -10.93 9.27
CA ASP A 8 3.71 -11.83 8.37
C ASP A 8 3.54 -13.20 9.01
N ASN A 9 2.34 -13.77 8.87
CA ASN A 9 2.04 -15.15 9.26
C ASN A 9 1.40 -15.84 8.06
N ILE A 10 1.94 -16.99 7.71
CA ILE A 10 1.47 -17.79 6.58
C ILE A 10 1.30 -19.23 7.03
N LEU A 11 0.10 -19.77 6.81
CA LEU A 11 -0.22 -21.17 6.98
C LEU A 11 -0.46 -21.80 5.62
N THR A 12 0.25 -22.87 5.33
CA THR A 12 0.13 -23.59 4.06
C THR A 12 -0.23 -25.04 4.32
N TYR A 13 -1.21 -25.55 3.57
CA TYR A 13 -1.62 -26.94 3.57
C TYR A 13 -1.59 -27.47 2.14
N ASN A 14 -0.92 -28.61 1.92
CA ASN A 14 -0.89 -29.30 0.65
C ASN A 14 -1.22 -30.78 0.88
N ASN A 15 -2.05 -31.32 0.02
CA ASN A 15 -2.40 -32.73 0.08
C ASN A 15 -2.67 -33.29 -1.33
N GLN A 16 -2.41 -34.58 -1.48
CA GLN A 16 -2.61 -35.30 -2.73
C GLN A 16 -3.40 -36.59 -2.48
N TRP A 17 -4.47 -36.79 -3.25
CA TRP A 17 -5.30 -37.98 -3.24
C TRP A 17 -5.41 -38.57 -4.65
N GLY A 18 -4.60 -39.57 -4.93
CA GLY A 18 -4.55 -40.14 -6.28
C GLY A 18 -4.17 -39.10 -7.34
N LYS A 19 -5.10 -38.74 -8.21
CA LYS A 19 -4.91 -37.71 -9.27
C LYS A 19 -5.28 -36.29 -8.84
N HIS A 20 -5.72 -36.09 -7.61
CA HIS A 20 -6.16 -34.81 -7.09
C HIS A 20 -5.06 -34.19 -6.23
N ASN A 21 -4.59 -33.01 -6.58
CA ASN A 21 -3.67 -32.21 -5.79
C ASN A 21 -4.42 -30.96 -5.30
N PHE A 22 -4.43 -30.75 -4.01
CA PHE A 22 -5.05 -29.60 -3.37
C PHE A 22 -4.04 -28.83 -2.54
N GLY A 23 -3.98 -27.53 -2.74
CA GLY A 23 -3.19 -26.61 -1.96
C GLY A 23 -4.06 -25.50 -1.39
N ALA A 24 -3.88 -25.17 -0.13
CA ALA A 24 -4.52 -24.04 0.55
C ALA A 24 -3.46 -23.21 1.28
N MET A 25 -3.57 -21.90 1.18
CA MET A 25 -2.72 -20.95 1.91
C MET A 25 -3.60 -19.89 2.54
N LEU A 26 -3.38 -19.63 3.81
CA LEU A 26 -3.96 -18.51 4.56
C LEU A 26 -2.83 -17.63 5.05
N GLY A 27 -2.96 -16.35 4.91
CA GLY A 27 -1.96 -15.40 5.35
C GLY A 27 -2.57 -14.17 6.02
N TYR A 28 -1.83 -13.65 6.98
CA TYR A 28 -2.06 -12.38 7.65
C TYR A 28 -0.78 -11.56 7.61
N SER A 29 -0.88 -10.33 7.20
CA SER A 29 0.22 -9.38 7.19
C SER A 29 -0.18 -8.09 7.89
N MET A 30 0.70 -7.56 8.72
CA MET A 30 0.55 -6.26 9.36
C MET A 30 1.78 -5.41 9.07
N ARG A 31 1.53 -4.14 8.72
CA ARG A 31 2.59 -3.16 8.45
C ARG A 31 2.33 -1.89 9.24
N GLN A 32 3.36 -1.37 9.88
CA GLN A 32 3.37 -0.02 10.42
C GLN A 32 4.60 0.71 9.91
N GLN A 33 4.39 1.89 9.36
CA GLN A 33 5.44 2.76 8.87
C GLN A 33 5.27 4.12 9.51
N GLN A 34 6.29 4.58 10.19
CA GLN A 34 6.32 5.89 10.85
C GLN A 34 7.55 6.65 10.40
N TYR A 35 7.34 7.86 9.97
CA TYR A 35 8.38 8.80 9.63
C TYR A 35 8.15 10.08 10.43
N ARG A 36 9.20 10.60 11.02
CA ARG A 36 9.19 11.89 11.69
C ARG A 36 10.53 12.57 11.52
N TYR A 37 10.51 13.81 11.10
CA TYR A 37 11.69 14.63 11.04
C TYR A 37 11.43 15.98 11.68
N MET A 38 12.51 16.58 12.15
CA MET A 38 12.55 17.94 12.66
C MET A 38 13.66 18.67 11.93
N TRP A 39 13.45 19.92 11.64
CA TRP A 39 14.45 20.81 11.06
C TRP A 39 14.51 22.11 11.83
N GLY A 40 15.69 22.72 11.78
CA GLY A 40 15.91 24.04 12.36
C GLY A 40 16.71 24.91 11.40
N LYS A 41 16.41 26.19 11.40
CA LYS A 41 17.17 27.22 10.69
C LYS A 41 17.54 28.30 11.68
N ALA A 42 18.82 28.69 11.70
CA ALA A 42 19.33 29.82 12.44
C ALA A 42 20.00 30.82 11.49
N ASN A 43 19.89 32.10 11.77
CA ASN A 43 20.54 33.16 11.03
C ASN A 43 21.82 33.60 11.79
N ASN A 44 22.77 34.20 11.08
CA ASN A 44 23.99 34.78 11.65
C ASN A 44 24.79 33.78 12.49
N VAL A 45 24.95 32.55 11.99
CA VAL A 45 25.87 31.59 12.59
C VAL A 45 27.28 32.08 12.30
N PRO A 46 28.19 32.10 13.28
CA PRO A 46 29.60 32.55 13.08
C PRO A 46 30.28 31.71 11.99
N GLU A 47 31.11 32.36 11.18
CA GLU A 47 31.94 31.66 10.19
C GLU A 47 32.89 30.68 10.86
N GLY A 48 32.98 29.47 10.34
CA GLY A 48 33.84 28.44 10.89
C GLY A 48 33.89 27.20 9.98
N LYS A 49 34.56 26.16 10.46
CA LYS A 49 34.55 24.86 9.77
C LYS A 49 33.19 24.19 9.96
N ASP A 50 32.66 23.53 8.92
CA ASP A 50 31.35 22.85 8.92
C ASP A 50 31.12 21.90 10.11
N GLU A 51 32.20 21.30 10.60
CA GLU A 51 32.20 20.40 11.77
C GLU A 51 31.82 21.10 13.09
N TRP A 52 31.91 22.43 13.16
CA TRP A 52 31.72 23.21 14.37
C TRP A 52 30.53 24.17 14.29
N LEU A 53 29.75 24.09 13.24
CA LEU A 53 28.58 24.92 13.03
C LEU A 53 27.35 24.32 13.75
N TYR A 54 26.96 24.90 14.84
CA TYR A 54 25.77 24.51 15.59
C TYR A 54 24.69 25.57 15.48
N LEU A 55 23.43 25.13 15.29
CA LEU A 55 22.27 26.02 15.23
C LEU A 55 22.13 26.90 16.50
N SER A 56 22.61 26.42 17.64
CA SER A 56 22.61 27.15 18.90
C SER A 56 23.56 28.36 18.94
N GLN A 57 24.46 28.48 17.97
CA GLN A 57 25.39 29.61 17.85
C GLN A 57 24.82 30.77 17.04
N GLY A 58 23.66 30.55 16.37
CA GLY A 58 22.99 31.59 15.64
C GLY A 58 22.23 32.57 16.55
N ASN A 59 21.78 33.68 15.96
CA ASN A 59 20.97 34.66 16.68
C ASN A 59 19.63 34.06 17.10
N ALA A 60 19.31 34.14 18.39
CA ALA A 60 18.08 33.58 18.96
C ALA A 60 16.78 34.13 18.32
N GLU A 61 16.78 35.40 17.89
CA GLU A 61 15.64 36.02 17.21
C GLU A 61 15.40 35.50 15.79
N GLY A 62 16.38 34.81 15.19
CA GLY A 62 16.31 34.27 13.84
C GLY A 62 16.11 32.76 13.78
N VAL A 63 15.91 32.09 14.91
CA VAL A 63 15.73 30.64 14.94
C VAL A 63 14.32 30.27 14.54
N THR A 64 14.21 29.43 13.52
CA THR A 64 12.94 28.83 13.07
C THR A 64 13.06 27.32 13.21
N LEU A 65 12.05 26.71 13.82
CA LEU A 65 11.95 25.25 13.97
C LEU A 65 10.69 24.75 13.24
N GLY A 66 10.77 23.58 12.67
CA GLY A 66 9.62 22.90 12.08
C GLY A 66 9.75 21.41 12.24
N ASP A 67 8.63 20.75 12.27
CA ASP A 67 8.56 19.29 12.24
C ASP A 67 7.46 18.83 11.27
N ASP A 68 7.63 17.62 10.76
CA ASP A 68 6.63 16.95 9.94
C ASP A 68 6.81 15.44 10.09
N GLY A 69 5.77 14.70 9.72
CA GLY A 69 5.82 13.27 9.78
C GLY A 69 4.49 12.61 9.45
N TYR A 70 4.55 11.31 9.25
CA TYR A 70 3.36 10.51 9.02
C TYR A 70 3.46 9.17 9.76
N CYS A 71 2.30 8.61 10.05
CA CYS A 71 2.15 7.25 10.55
C CYS A 71 1.14 6.52 9.66
N TYR A 72 1.63 5.51 8.97
CA TYR A 72 0.82 4.63 8.14
C TYR A 72 0.70 3.26 8.81
N ARG A 73 -0.52 2.71 8.81
CA ARG A 73 -0.82 1.36 9.27
C ARG A 73 -1.62 0.64 8.21
N GLY A 74 -1.22 -0.59 7.92
CA GLY A 74 -1.91 -1.48 7.00
C GLY A 74 -1.97 -2.88 7.55
N GLN A 75 -3.03 -3.60 7.20
CA GLN A 75 -3.17 -5.03 7.49
C GLN A 75 -3.84 -5.71 6.30
N SER A 76 -3.46 -6.95 6.09
CA SER A 76 -3.94 -7.73 4.96
C SER A 76 -4.26 -9.15 5.38
N TYR A 77 -5.41 -9.65 4.96
CA TYR A 77 -5.74 -11.05 5.00
C TYR A 77 -5.75 -11.58 3.58
N PHE A 78 -5.12 -12.70 3.35
CA PHE A 78 -5.10 -13.30 2.02
C PHE A 78 -5.23 -14.81 2.08
N THR A 79 -5.91 -15.36 1.10
CA THR A 79 -6.04 -16.80 0.91
C THR A 79 -5.78 -17.15 -0.53
N ARG A 80 -5.19 -18.33 -0.75
CA ARG A 80 -5.04 -18.95 -2.05
C ARG A 80 -5.47 -20.40 -1.94
N LEU A 81 -6.33 -20.80 -2.84
CA LEU A 81 -6.71 -22.19 -3.05
C LEU A 81 -6.24 -22.60 -4.43
N SER A 82 -5.57 -23.72 -4.52
CA SER A 82 -5.12 -24.32 -5.77
C SER A 82 -5.62 -25.75 -5.84
N TYR A 83 -6.11 -26.12 -7.00
CA TYR A 83 -6.56 -27.46 -7.28
C TYR A 83 -6.03 -27.90 -8.64
N ASP A 84 -5.49 -29.10 -8.68
CA ASP A 84 -4.97 -29.73 -9.87
C ASP A 84 -5.55 -31.14 -9.96
N TYR A 85 -6.12 -31.47 -11.09
CA TYR A 85 -6.57 -32.82 -11.40
C TYR A 85 -5.73 -33.42 -12.50
N ALA A 86 -4.96 -34.48 -12.15
CA ALA A 86 -4.14 -35.27 -13.04
C ALA A 86 -3.09 -34.44 -13.84
N GLY A 87 -2.70 -33.24 -13.42
CA GLY A 87 -1.86 -32.35 -14.20
C GLY A 87 -2.55 -31.71 -15.42
N LYS A 88 -3.81 -32.08 -15.70
CA LYS A 88 -4.57 -31.64 -16.87
C LYS A 88 -5.39 -30.39 -16.61
N TYR A 89 -6.11 -30.35 -15.49
CA TYR A 89 -7.02 -29.24 -15.12
C TYR A 89 -6.52 -28.55 -13.87
N LEU A 90 -6.16 -27.29 -14.00
CA LEU A 90 -5.66 -26.49 -12.90
C LEU A 90 -6.63 -25.35 -12.61
N LEU A 91 -6.99 -25.18 -11.33
CA LEU A 91 -7.83 -24.09 -10.86
C LEU A 91 -7.13 -23.39 -9.71
N THR A 92 -7.13 -22.06 -9.72
CA THR A 92 -6.60 -21.23 -8.65
C THR A 92 -7.61 -20.17 -8.28
N PHE A 93 -7.88 -20.05 -7.00
CA PHE A 93 -8.66 -18.96 -6.42
C PHE A 93 -7.80 -18.19 -5.44
N THR A 94 -7.80 -16.87 -5.52
CA THR A 94 -7.13 -16.00 -4.57
C THR A 94 -8.09 -14.92 -4.09
N MET A 95 -8.12 -14.69 -2.80
CA MET A 95 -8.86 -13.59 -2.18
C MET A 95 -7.91 -12.81 -1.28
N ARG A 96 -7.92 -11.50 -1.42
CA ARG A 96 -7.15 -10.59 -0.58
C ARG A 96 -8.05 -9.48 -0.05
N ALA A 97 -7.99 -9.25 1.25
CA ALA A 97 -8.63 -8.14 1.93
C ALA A 97 -7.53 -7.26 2.53
N ASP A 98 -7.39 -6.05 2.04
CA ASP A 98 -6.38 -5.09 2.48
C ASP A 98 -7.03 -3.94 3.24
N GLY A 99 -6.58 -3.74 4.48
CA GLY A 99 -6.95 -2.62 5.33
C GLY A 99 -5.85 -1.57 5.35
N SER A 100 -6.22 -0.31 5.20
CA SER A 100 -5.28 0.81 5.14
C SER A 100 -5.79 2.01 5.91
N SER A 101 -4.92 2.66 6.69
CA SER A 101 -5.23 3.90 7.39
C SER A 101 -5.26 5.13 6.48
N LYS A 102 -4.93 5.00 5.19
CA LYS A 102 -4.92 6.09 4.22
C LYS A 102 -6.30 6.44 3.69
N TYR A 103 -7.27 5.52 3.77
CA TYR A 103 -8.57 5.67 3.14
C TYR A 103 -9.69 5.82 4.17
N GLN A 104 -10.77 6.50 3.80
CA GLN A 104 -11.98 6.59 4.62
C GLN A 104 -12.67 5.23 4.72
N GLU A 105 -12.80 4.53 3.59
CA GLU A 105 -13.16 3.12 3.58
C GLU A 105 -11.90 2.28 3.74
N HIS A 106 -11.65 1.84 4.96
CA HIS A 106 -10.38 1.20 5.33
C HIS A 106 -10.13 -0.14 4.66
N TRP A 107 -11.15 -0.81 4.10
CA TRP A 107 -11.03 -2.15 3.56
C TRP A 107 -11.28 -2.22 2.05
N GLY A 108 -10.34 -2.83 1.34
CA GLY A 108 -10.45 -3.20 -0.06
C GLY A 108 -10.46 -4.72 -0.23
N TYR A 109 -11.28 -5.25 -1.16
CA TYR A 109 -11.41 -6.67 -1.45
C TYR A 109 -11.02 -6.97 -2.89
N PHE A 110 -10.10 -7.92 -3.07
CA PHE A 110 -9.47 -8.21 -4.34
C PHE A 110 -9.52 -9.72 -4.64
N PRO A 111 -10.67 -10.22 -5.15
CA PRO A 111 -10.81 -11.59 -5.60
C PRO A 111 -10.14 -11.80 -6.96
N SER A 112 -9.55 -12.98 -7.16
CA SER A 112 -9.12 -13.43 -8.47
C SER A 112 -9.33 -14.94 -8.64
N VAL A 113 -9.60 -15.35 -9.87
CA VAL A 113 -9.74 -16.74 -10.25
C VAL A 113 -8.96 -16.99 -11.54
N GLY A 114 -8.29 -18.10 -11.61
CA GLY A 114 -7.58 -18.57 -12.80
C GLY A 114 -7.86 -20.05 -13.05
N ALA A 115 -8.03 -20.39 -14.31
CA ALA A 115 -8.17 -21.77 -14.75
C ALA A 115 -7.18 -22.05 -15.88
N ALA A 116 -6.66 -23.27 -15.92
CA ALA A 116 -5.82 -23.72 -17.00
C ALA A 116 -6.13 -25.16 -17.36
N TRP A 117 -6.06 -25.45 -18.66
CA TRP A 117 -6.23 -26.76 -19.24
C TRP A 117 -5.00 -27.13 -20.04
N VAL A 118 -4.37 -28.24 -19.67
CA VAL A 118 -3.21 -28.78 -20.38
C VAL A 118 -3.73 -29.76 -21.43
N ILE A 119 -3.98 -29.25 -22.62
CA ILE A 119 -4.61 -29.99 -23.72
C ILE A 119 -3.69 -31.13 -24.22
N SER A 120 -2.37 -30.92 -24.19
CA SER A 120 -1.38 -31.89 -24.60
C SER A 120 -1.38 -33.19 -23.76
N GLU A 121 -1.91 -33.14 -22.54
CA GLU A 121 -2.02 -34.31 -21.66
C GLU A 121 -3.33 -35.11 -21.88
N GLU A 122 -4.19 -34.66 -22.80
CA GLU A 122 -5.42 -35.38 -23.11
C GLU A 122 -5.19 -36.57 -24.05
N ASP A 123 -6.00 -37.61 -23.88
CA ASP A 123 -5.84 -38.87 -24.60
C ASP A 123 -5.97 -38.69 -26.13
N PHE A 124 -6.77 -37.71 -26.59
CA PHE A 124 -6.91 -37.40 -28.02
C PHE A 124 -5.69 -36.71 -28.64
N MET A 125 -4.76 -36.21 -27.79
CA MET A 125 -3.53 -35.54 -28.23
C MET A 125 -2.30 -36.44 -28.25
N ILE A 126 -2.39 -37.70 -27.77
CA ILE A 126 -1.24 -38.61 -27.61
C ILE A 126 -0.61 -38.92 -28.97
N ASP A 127 -1.41 -39.10 -30.02
CA ASP A 127 -0.94 -39.51 -31.35
C ASP A 127 -0.48 -38.35 -32.24
N GLN A 128 -0.72 -37.09 -31.80
CA GLN A 128 -0.31 -35.94 -32.57
C GLN A 128 1.17 -35.60 -32.32
N LYS A 129 1.90 -35.16 -33.34
CA LYS A 129 3.34 -34.82 -33.28
C LYS A 129 3.59 -33.33 -33.55
N PHE A 130 2.54 -32.50 -33.57
CA PHE A 130 2.64 -31.14 -33.98
C PHE A 130 2.92 -30.19 -32.81
N PHE A 131 2.41 -30.51 -31.60
CA PHE A 131 2.65 -29.74 -30.38
C PHE A 131 3.23 -30.65 -29.30
N ASP A 132 4.41 -30.31 -28.80
CA ASP A 132 5.01 -30.98 -27.63
C ASP A 132 4.28 -30.60 -26.34
N TYR A 133 3.79 -29.35 -26.24
CA TYR A 133 3.05 -28.84 -25.08
C TYR A 133 2.04 -27.80 -25.50
N LEU A 134 0.77 -28.01 -25.17
CA LEU A 134 -0.32 -27.08 -25.44
C LEU A 134 -1.13 -26.86 -24.16
N LYS A 135 -1.19 -25.61 -23.70
CA LYS A 135 -1.92 -25.21 -22.49
C LYS A 135 -2.75 -23.96 -22.74
N LEU A 136 -4.04 -24.05 -22.48
CA LEU A 136 -4.97 -22.92 -22.47
C LEU A 136 -5.06 -22.35 -21.05
N ARG A 137 -5.04 -21.03 -20.91
CA ARG A 137 -5.21 -20.33 -19.63
C ARG A 137 -6.22 -19.21 -19.75
N ALA A 138 -7.05 -19.07 -18.71
CA ALA A 138 -7.95 -17.93 -18.53
C ALA A 138 -7.86 -17.47 -17.09
N SER A 139 -7.90 -16.15 -16.88
CA SER A 139 -7.91 -15.58 -15.53
C SER A 139 -8.74 -14.31 -15.50
N TRP A 140 -9.38 -14.09 -14.36
CA TRP A 140 -10.09 -12.86 -14.04
C TRP A 140 -9.72 -12.43 -12.62
N GLY A 141 -9.65 -11.12 -12.40
CA GLY A 141 -9.36 -10.60 -11.07
C GLY A 141 -9.65 -9.10 -10.94
N ARG A 142 -9.89 -8.70 -9.72
CA ARG A 142 -9.98 -7.29 -9.31
C ARG A 142 -8.69 -6.91 -8.61
N LEU A 143 -8.11 -5.78 -9.02
CA LEU A 143 -6.89 -5.22 -8.45
C LEU A 143 -7.18 -3.89 -7.77
N GLY A 144 -6.40 -3.56 -6.74
CA GLY A 144 -6.38 -2.26 -6.11
C GLY A 144 -5.07 -1.53 -6.35
N ASN A 145 -5.10 -0.22 -6.22
CA ASN A 145 -3.93 0.63 -6.25
C ASN A 145 -3.81 1.38 -4.92
N ASP A 146 -2.70 1.19 -4.20
CA ASP A 146 -2.38 1.88 -2.93
C ASP A 146 -1.39 3.05 -3.13
N HIS A 147 -1.11 3.42 -4.37
CA HIS A 147 -0.16 4.49 -4.70
C HIS A 147 -0.82 5.88 -4.62
N VAL A 148 -1.39 6.19 -3.45
CA VAL A 148 -2.10 7.45 -3.16
C VAL A 148 -1.48 8.07 -1.90
N ALA A 149 -1.38 9.41 -1.87
CA ALA A 149 -0.90 10.10 -0.69
C ALA A 149 -1.88 9.93 0.49
N ALA A 150 -1.35 9.81 1.71
CA ALA A 150 -2.18 9.60 2.90
C ALA A 150 -3.14 10.77 3.19
N SER A 151 -2.81 11.98 2.70
CA SER A 151 -3.61 13.18 2.84
C SER A 151 -4.82 13.27 1.89
N ASP A 152 -4.80 12.53 0.78
CA ASP A 152 -5.78 12.72 -0.30
C ASP A 152 -7.17 12.16 0.05
N GLY A 153 -7.25 11.24 1.00
CA GLY A 153 -8.49 10.64 1.49
C GLY A 153 -9.21 11.43 2.59
N PHE A 154 -8.60 12.49 3.12
CA PHE A 154 -9.13 13.24 4.27
C PHE A 154 -9.25 14.72 3.96
N ALA A 155 -10.36 15.32 4.42
CA ALA A 155 -10.53 16.76 4.39
C ALA A 155 -9.53 17.41 5.35
N SER A 156 -8.82 18.43 4.89
CA SER A 156 -7.97 19.27 5.74
C SER A 156 -8.47 20.71 5.75
N ILE A 157 -8.16 21.42 6.82
CA ILE A 157 -8.51 22.83 6.98
C ILE A 157 -7.23 23.64 6.90
N THR A 158 -7.16 24.53 5.92
CA THR A 158 -6.08 25.52 5.84
C THR A 158 -6.43 26.72 6.72
N THR A 159 -5.50 27.09 7.59
CA THR A 159 -5.61 28.24 8.49
C THR A 159 -4.52 29.24 8.16
N GLY A 160 -4.75 30.49 8.52
CA GLY A 160 -3.75 31.57 8.38
C GLY A 160 -4.05 32.57 7.28
N ASN A 161 -3.03 33.29 6.83
CA ASN A 161 -3.19 34.45 5.93
C ASN A 161 -3.77 34.09 4.55
N SER A 162 -3.61 32.86 4.09
CA SER A 162 -4.18 32.37 2.82
C SER A 162 -5.70 32.20 2.86
N ALA A 163 -6.29 32.11 4.04
CA ALA A 163 -7.74 31.96 4.24
C ALA A 163 -8.35 33.18 4.96
N SER A 164 -7.61 34.26 5.08
CA SER A 164 -8.06 35.45 5.81
C SER A 164 -9.08 36.27 5.01
N GLY A 165 -10.08 36.81 5.71
CA GLY A 165 -11.03 37.77 5.19
C GLY A 165 -10.72 39.20 5.70
N VAL A 166 -11.02 40.19 4.87
CA VAL A 166 -10.86 41.62 5.25
C VAL A 166 -12.22 42.20 5.53
N PHE A 167 -12.38 42.78 6.75
CA PHE A 167 -13.55 43.57 7.13
C PHE A 167 -13.11 44.99 7.54
N GLY A 168 -13.45 45.97 6.70
CA GLY A 168 -12.96 47.34 6.89
C GLY A 168 -11.43 47.38 6.73
N ASN A 169 -10.72 47.90 7.72
CA ASN A 169 -9.25 47.99 7.78
C ASN A 169 -8.60 46.87 8.57
N SER A 170 -9.34 45.83 8.95
CA SER A 170 -8.83 44.72 9.77
C SER A 170 -8.88 43.42 9.01
N THR A 171 -7.80 42.63 9.10
CA THR A 171 -7.71 41.29 8.55
C THR A 171 -8.00 40.28 9.65
N PHE A 172 -8.93 39.36 9.39
CA PHE A 172 -9.29 38.28 10.31
C PHE A 172 -8.81 36.96 9.76
N PRO A 173 -8.16 36.09 10.57
CA PRO A 173 -7.82 34.75 10.15
C PRO A 173 -9.10 33.96 9.87
N GLY A 174 -9.13 33.31 8.71
CA GLY A 174 -10.24 32.47 8.29
C GLY A 174 -9.83 30.99 8.22
N TYR A 175 -10.79 30.16 7.87
CA TYR A 175 -10.62 28.73 7.65
C TYR A 175 -11.10 28.40 6.25
N GLN A 176 -10.28 27.71 5.49
CA GLN A 176 -10.63 27.20 4.17
C GLN A 176 -10.59 25.67 4.18
N ASN A 177 -11.69 25.06 3.77
CA ASN A 177 -11.76 23.61 3.59
C ASN A 177 -11.01 23.23 2.32
N THR A 178 -10.06 22.33 2.41
CA THR A 178 -9.38 21.78 1.22
C THR A 178 -10.22 20.68 0.59
N THR A 179 -10.24 20.66 -0.73
CA THR A 179 -10.90 19.61 -1.50
C THR A 179 -10.21 18.28 -1.24
N TYR A 180 -10.99 17.25 -0.96
CA TYR A 180 -10.50 15.88 -0.82
C TYR A 180 -11.22 14.96 -1.82
N PHE A 181 -10.60 13.83 -2.12
CA PHE A 181 -11.18 12.87 -3.05
C PHE A 181 -12.05 11.86 -2.29
N SER A 182 -13.36 12.12 -2.23
CA SER A 182 -14.33 11.27 -1.53
C SER A 182 -14.56 9.88 -2.17
N TYR A 183 -14.08 9.68 -3.39
CA TYR A 183 -14.19 8.42 -4.14
C TYR A 183 -12.98 7.49 -3.98
N LEU A 184 -12.00 7.83 -3.17
CA LEU A 184 -10.89 6.93 -2.82
C LEU A 184 -11.42 5.83 -1.90
N LYS A 185 -11.51 4.62 -2.45
CA LYS A 185 -11.94 3.39 -1.79
C LYS A 185 -10.82 2.37 -1.76
#